data_724efa061883899f1a349d8e2d903481
#
_entry.id   724efa061883899f1a349d8e2d903481
#
_cell.length_a   1.000
_cell.length_b   1.000
_cell.length_c   1.000
_cell.angle_alpha   90.00
_cell.angle_beta   90.00
_cell.angle_gamma   90.00
#
_symmetry.space_group_name_H-M   'P 1'
#
loop_
_entity.id
_entity.type
_entity.pdbx_description
1 polymer ?
#
loop_
_entity_poly.entity_id
_entity_poly.type
_entity_poly.pdbx_seq_one_letter_code
_entity_poly.pdbx_strand_id
1 'polypeptide(L)'
;AGNTSESDALSITIDTGADANPVITTTDSATNDDTPSITGIARPGSTVTLFIGDADTGVTADADATSGIFSITAPSQEDGTYDIYIQTPNQAGDGTLQSESISLTIDTSIAKPVITTASSDLDQSDATPTIAGTAEADSTVTLLSGGVAIGTTTANGDGQFSITTSTLADNT
;
A
#
# COMPACT_ATOMS: atom_id res chain seq x y z
N ALA A 1 38.09 60.30 21.56
CA ALA A 1 38.07 58.85 21.38
C ALA A 1 36.66 58.45 21.00
N GLY A 2 36.42 58.10 19.75
CA GLY A 2 35.12 57.57 19.28
C GLY A 2 35.05 56.09 19.57
N ASN A 3 34.14 55.68 20.45
CA ASN A 3 33.83 54.28 20.68
C ASN A 3 32.88 53.85 19.54
N THR A 4 33.28 52.81 18.84
CA THR A 4 32.37 52.09 17.88
C THR A 4 31.92 50.82 18.57
N SER A 5 30.63 50.52 18.49
CA SER A 5 30.08 49.23 18.85
C SER A 5 29.41 48.61 17.61
N GLU A 6 29.61 47.33 17.43
CA GLU A 6 28.99 46.56 16.35
C GLU A 6 27.80 45.78 16.89
N SER A 7 26.75 45.64 16.10
CA SER A 7 25.63 44.76 16.40
C SER A 7 26.02 43.31 16.11
N ASP A 8 25.27 42.35 16.67
CA ASP A 8 25.36 40.96 16.25
C ASP A 8 24.98 40.84 14.77
N ALA A 9 25.57 39.84 14.09
CA ALA A 9 25.28 39.56 12.70
C ALA A 9 23.88 39.01 12.56
N LEU A 10 23.05 39.58 11.67
CA LEU A 10 21.78 39.03 11.25
C LEU A 10 21.98 38.16 10.02
N SER A 11 21.66 36.89 10.09
CA SER A 11 21.65 36.01 8.91
C SER A 11 20.30 36.11 8.22
N ILE A 12 20.31 36.51 6.96
CA ILE A 12 19.13 36.58 6.10
C ILE A 12 19.35 35.58 4.95
N THR A 13 18.49 34.60 4.81
CA THR A 13 18.44 33.74 3.62
C THR A 13 17.37 34.27 2.68
N ILE A 14 17.76 34.60 1.47
CA ILE A 14 16.85 35.00 0.40
C ILE A 14 16.75 33.82 -0.56
N ASP A 15 15.55 33.22 -0.66
CA ASP A 15 15.23 32.26 -1.68
C ASP A 15 14.24 32.88 -2.66
N THR A 16 14.67 32.97 -3.93
CA THR A 16 13.86 33.48 -5.05
C THR A 16 13.37 32.31 -5.95
N GLY A 17 13.70 31.07 -5.60
CA GLY A 17 13.23 29.89 -6.31
C GLY A 17 11.76 29.61 -5.98
N ALA A 18 11.00 29.09 -6.94
CA ALA A 18 9.69 28.53 -6.66
C ALA A 18 9.89 27.19 -5.94
N ASP A 19 9.30 27.07 -4.75
CA ASP A 19 9.24 25.79 -4.04
C ASP A 19 8.45 24.78 -4.88
N ALA A 20 9.01 23.60 -5.07
CA ALA A 20 8.32 22.48 -5.71
C ALA A 20 7.52 21.69 -4.65
N ASN A 21 6.28 21.37 -4.96
CA ASN A 21 5.50 20.45 -4.12
C ASN A 21 6.20 19.08 -4.02
N PRO A 22 6.15 18.44 -2.85
CA PRO A 22 6.63 17.08 -2.73
C PRO A 22 5.78 16.13 -3.58
N VAL A 23 6.35 14.99 -3.97
CA VAL A 23 5.69 14.01 -4.83
C VAL A 23 5.76 12.63 -4.17
N ILE A 24 4.62 11.95 -4.08
CA ILE A 24 4.58 10.54 -3.70
C ILE A 24 4.89 9.70 -4.95
N THR A 25 5.79 8.73 -4.83
CA THR A 25 6.19 7.81 -5.90
C THR A 25 5.73 6.37 -5.66
N THR A 26 5.12 6.09 -4.51
CA THR A 26 4.43 4.81 -4.26
C THR A 26 3.33 4.64 -5.30
N THR A 27 3.34 3.50 -6.01
CA THR A 27 2.41 3.17 -7.10
C THR A 27 1.37 2.12 -6.71
N ASP A 28 1.55 1.47 -5.56
CA ASP A 28 0.62 0.45 -5.09
C ASP A 28 -0.71 1.10 -4.72
N SER A 29 -1.79 0.61 -5.33
CA SER A 29 -3.15 1.06 -5.04
C SER A 29 -3.84 0.18 -3.98
N ALA A 30 -3.27 -0.98 -3.65
CA ALA A 30 -3.74 -1.90 -2.63
C ALA A 30 -2.57 -2.65 -1.97
N THR A 31 -2.71 -2.97 -0.69
CA THR A 31 -1.73 -3.72 0.10
C THR A 31 -2.41 -4.52 1.20
N ASN A 32 -1.79 -5.63 1.59
CA ASN A 32 -2.16 -6.41 2.80
C ASN A 32 -1.30 -6.04 4.03
N ASP A 33 -0.48 -5.01 3.91
CA ASP A 33 0.32 -4.46 5.00
C ASP A 33 -0.46 -3.32 5.66
N ASP A 34 -0.77 -3.45 6.94
CA ASP A 34 -1.50 -2.43 7.72
C ASP A 34 -0.61 -1.21 8.09
N THR A 35 0.70 -1.32 7.84
CA THR A 35 1.70 -0.27 8.09
C THR A 35 2.51 0.05 6.83
N PRO A 36 1.87 0.42 5.71
CA PRO A 36 2.54 0.53 4.43
C PRO A 36 3.62 1.60 4.42
N SER A 37 4.68 1.35 3.65
CA SER A 37 5.73 2.33 3.40
C SER A 37 5.38 3.22 2.21
N ILE A 38 5.30 4.52 2.46
CA ILE A 38 5.06 5.55 1.46
C ILE A 38 6.40 6.17 1.07
N THR A 39 6.72 6.13 -0.21
CA THR A 39 7.97 6.65 -0.76
C THR A 39 7.72 7.86 -1.66
N GLY A 40 8.71 8.72 -1.78
CA GLY A 40 8.56 9.89 -2.62
C GLY A 40 9.82 10.74 -2.72
N ILE A 41 9.63 11.92 -3.29
CA ILE A 41 10.68 12.93 -3.42
C ILE A 41 10.14 14.24 -2.84
N ALA A 42 10.94 14.85 -1.99
CA ALA A 42 10.70 16.16 -1.41
C ALA A 42 11.98 17.03 -1.57
N ARG A 43 11.93 18.26 -1.10
CA ARG A 43 13.13 19.08 -1.07
C ARG A 43 14.24 18.38 -0.25
N PRO A 44 15.47 18.29 -0.77
CA PRO A 44 16.58 17.68 -0.04
C PRO A 44 16.74 18.24 1.37
N GLY A 45 16.82 17.35 2.37
CA GLY A 45 16.96 17.70 3.78
C GLY A 45 15.72 18.28 4.45
N SER A 46 14.54 18.29 3.80
CA SER A 46 13.29 18.71 4.43
C SER A 46 12.67 17.57 5.23
N THR A 47 11.94 17.92 6.28
CA THR A 47 11.11 16.97 7.02
C THR A 47 9.76 16.80 6.30
N VAL A 48 9.37 15.56 6.06
CA VAL A 48 8.10 15.15 5.44
C VAL A 48 7.17 14.70 6.55
N THR A 49 5.93 15.19 6.56
CA THR A 49 4.85 14.75 7.46
C THR A 49 3.79 14.01 6.68
N LEU A 50 3.37 12.86 7.18
CA LEU A 50 2.35 12.00 6.56
C LEU A 50 0.95 12.37 7.04
N PHE A 51 0.01 12.48 6.10
CA PHE A 51 -1.41 12.66 6.34
C PHE A 51 -2.20 11.50 5.74
N ILE A 52 -3.21 11.05 6.48
CA ILE A 52 -4.15 9.99 6.05
C ILE A 52 -5.57 10.54 6.22
N GLY A 53 -6.30 10.67 5.12
CA GLY A 53 -7.49 11.49 5.07
C GLY A 53 -7.16 12.93 5.44
N ASP A 54 -7.96 13.55 6.29
CA ASP A 54 -7.70 14.91 6.79
C ASP A 54 -6.86 14.94 8.09
N ALA A 55 -6.38 13.78 8.55
CA ALA A 55 -5.68 13.67 9.82
C ALA A 55 -4.16 13.75 9.64
N ASP A 56 -3.52 14.65 10.41
CA ASP A 56 -2.08 14.60 10.66
C ASP A 56 -1.78 13.36 11.51
N THR A 57 -0.99 12.44 10.97
CA THR A 57 -0.63 11.21 11.66
C THR A 57 0.43 11.44 12.75
N GLY A 58 1.10 12.59 12.74
CA GLY A 58 2.26 12.88 13.58
C GLY A 58 3.53 12.12 13.17
N VAL A 59 3.47 11.30 12.11
CA VAL A 59 4.61 10.54 11.61
C VAL A 59 5.39 11.38 10.62
N THR A 60 6.70 11.46 10.83
CA THR A 60 7.61 12.25 10.00
C THR A 60 8.81 11.43 9.55
N ALA A 61 9.40 11.82 8.43
CA ALA A 61 10.68 11.32 7.94
C ALA A 61 11.47 12.47 7.29
N ASP A 62 12.80 12.38 7.31
CA ASP A 62 13.63 13.35 6.62
C ASP A 62 13.91 12.87 5.19
N ALA A 63 13.76 13.76 4.23
CA ALA A 63 14.20 13.55 2.87
C ALA A 63 15.73 13.57 2.80
N ASP A 64 16.32 12.66 2.05
CA ASP A 64 17.77 12.59 1.85
C ASP A 64 18.35 13.94 1.44
N ALA A 65 19.43 14.36 2.08
CA ALA A 65 20.00 15.70 1.95
C ALA A 65 20.55 16.01 0.53
N THR A 66 20.70 15.00 -0.32
CA THR A 66 21.23 15.14 -1.68
C THR A 66 20.19 14.86 -2.74
N SER A 67 19.48 13.72 -2.61
CA SER A 67 18.50 13.26 -3.62
C SER A 67 17.08 13.73 -3.34
N GLY A 68 16.76 14.08 -2.10
CA GLY A 68 15.40 14.40 -1.68
C GLY A 68 14.48 13.18 -1.55
N ILE A 69 14.98 11.96 -1.73
CA ILE A 69 14.19 10.73 -1.59
C ILE A 69 13.84 10.53 -0.12
N PHE A 70 12.60 10.17 0.15
CA PHE A 70 12.14 9.79 1.49
C PHE A 70 11.41 8.46 1.45
N SER A 71 11.35 7.81 2.61
CA SER A 71 10.48 6.68 2.91
C SER A 71 9.89 6.89 4.30
N ILE A 72 8.57 6.81 4.41
CA ILE A 72 7.82 7.01 5.65
C ILE A 72 6.86 5.84 5.83
N THR A 73 6.88 5.21 7.01
CA THR A 73 5.99 4.10 7.33
C THR A 73 4.72 4.65 7.99
N ALA A 74 3.57 4.33 7.44
CA ALA A 74 2.28 4.71 8.01
C ALA A 74 2.06 4.03 9.37
N PRO A 75 1.32 4.66 10.30
CA PRO A 75 0.82 3.96 11.47
C PRO A 75 -0.16 2.86 11.03
N SER A 76 -0.34 1.83 11.86
CA SER A 76 -1.29 0.75 11.58
C SER A 76 -2.69 1.29 11.28
N GLN A 77 -3.25 0.83 10.17
CA GLN A 77 -4.59 1.18 9.68
C GLN A 77 -5.46 -0.08 9.65
N GLU A 78 -6.76 0.10 9.86
CA GLU A 78 -7.73 -0.95 9.62
C GLU A 78 -7.98 -1.16 8.12
N ASP A 79 -8.66 -2.25 7.73
CA ASP A 79 -9.06 -2.48 6.35
C ASP A 79 -9.93 -1.33 5.84
N GLY A 80 -9.60 -0.80 4.68
CA GLY A 80 -10.28 0.35 4.10
C GLY A 80 -9.48 1.06 3.03
N THR A 81 -10.10 2.03 2.38
CA THR A 81 -9.45 2.87 1.38
C THR A 81 -9.18 4.25 1.96
N TYR A 82 -7.96 4.71 1.84
CA TYR A 82 -7.46 5.94 2.43
C TYR A 82 -6.85 6.85 1.36
N ASP A 83 -7.18 8.13 1.43
CA ASP A 83 -6.47 9.16 0.69
C ASP A 83 -5.23 9.57 1.48
N ILE A 84 -4.06 9.47 0.86
CA ILE A 84 -2.78 9.70 1.50
C ILE A 84 -2.08 10.86 0.80
N TYR A 85 -1.58 11.81 1.56
CA TYR A 85 -0.73 12.88 1.08
C TYR A 85 0.35 13.23 2.09
N ILE A 86 1.32 13.98 1.66
CA ILE A 86 2.43 14.46 2.49
C ILE A 86 2.52 15.97 2.46
N GLN A 87 3.02 16.52 3.54
CA GLN A 87 3.37 17.94 3.64
C GLN A 87 4.83 18.13 4.02
N THR A 88 5.42 19.21 3.53
CA THR A 88 6.75 19.69 3.90
C THR A 88 6.70 21.18 4.17
N PRO A 89 7.53 21.72 5.09
CA PRO A 89 7.70 23.16 5.18
C PRO A 89 8.23 23.73 3.84
N ASN A 90 7.75 24.90 3.48
CA ASN A 90 8.38 25.65 2.40
C ASN A 90 9.79 26.12 2.81
N GLN A 91 10.59 26.61 1.87
CA GLN A 91 11.97 27.01 2.15
C GLN A 91 12.05 28.26 3.04
N ALA A 92 11.06 29.14 2.96
CA ALA A 92 10.97 30.32 3.81
C ALA A 92 10.62 29.97 5.27
N GLY A 93 10.01 28.81 5.51
CA GLY A 93 9.61 28.34 6.84
C GLY A 93 8.33 29.01 7.37
N ASP A 94 7.58 29.67 6.52
CA ASP A 94 6.34 30.40 6.85
C ASP A 94 5.08 29.74 6.30
N GLY A 95 5.21 28.59 5.61
CA GLY A 95 4.11 27.84 5.02
C GLY A 95 4.46 26.37 4.79
N THR A 96 3.50 25.62 4.27
CA THR A 96 3.64 24.21 3.91
C THR A 96 3.32 23.98 2.44
N LEU A 97 3.99 23.00 1.85
CA LEU A 97 3.77 22.48 0.51
C LEU A 97 3.16 21.10 0.65
N GLN A 98 2.19 20.78 -0.19
CA GLN A 98 1.45 19.52 -0.15
C GLN A 98 1.60 18.78 -1.48
N SER A 99 1.72 17.44 -1.41
CA SER A 99 1.65 16.58 -2.59
C SER A 99 0.23 16.46 -3.13
N GLU A 100 0.09 15.96 -4.36
CA GLU A 100 -1.15 15.31 -4.78
C GLU A 100 -1.45 14.12 -3.85
N SER A 101 -2.74 13.82 -3.72
CA SER A 101 -3.22 12.68 -2.92
C SER A 101 -3.14 11.40 -3.75
N ILE A 102 -2.74 10.29 -3.13
CA ILE A 102 -2.91 8.94 -3.68
C ILE A 102 -3.99 8.21 -2.90
N SER A 103 -4.71 7.31 -3.57
CA SER A 103 -5.70 6.43 -2.92
C SER A 103 -5.08 5.06 -2.71
N LEU A 104 -4.98 4.60 -1.45
CA LEU A 104 -4.43 3.31 -1.08
C LEU A 104 -5.48 2.49 -0.32
N THR A 105 -5.72 1.27 -0.80
CA THR A 105 -6.59 0.31 -0.11
C THR A 105 -5.75 -0.63 0.74
N ILE A 106 -6.09 -0.72 2.01
CA ILE A 106 -5.53 -1.70 2.95
C ILE A 106 -6.59 -2.80 3.14
N ASP A 107 -6.20 -4.04 2.85
CA ASP A 107 -7.01 -5.23 3.07
C ASP A 107 -6.10 -6.33 3.64
N THR A 108 -6.11 -6.49 4.94
CA THR A 108 -5.32 -7.47 5.69
C THR A 108 -6.11 -8.77 5.89
N SER A 109 -7.39 -8.77 5.53
CA SER A 109 -8.26 -9.91 5.67
C SER A 109 -8.12 -10.84 4.48
N ILE A 110 -8.03 -12.16 4.74
CA ILE A 110 -8.06 -13.18 3.69
C ILE A 110 -9.43 -13.86 3.73
N ALA A 111 -10.24 -13.65 2.69
CA ALA A 111 -11.52 -14.31 2.56
C ALA A 111 -11.32 -15.83 2.45
N LYS A 112 -11.88 -16.59 3.41
CA LYS A 112 -11.79 -18.05 3.41
C LYS A 112 -12.46 -18.62 2.15
N PRO A 113 -11.78 -19.48 1.37
CA PRO A 113 -12.38 -20.10 0.20
C PRO A 113 -13.63 -20.93 0.55
N VAL A 114 -14.64 -20.86 -0.30
CA VAL A 114 -15.90 -21.60 -0.17
C VAL A 114 -16.14 -22.39 -1.44
N ILE A 115 -16.33 -23.70 -1.34
CA ILE A 115 -16.76 -24.54 -2.46
C ILE A 115 -18.26 -24.35 -2.65
N THR A 116 -18.67 -24.03 -3.88
CA THR A 116 -20.08 -23.86 -4.27
C THR A 116 -20.61 -25.03 -5.08
N THR A 117 -19.75 -25.90 -5.64
CA THR A 117 -20.17 -27.14 -6.29
C THR A 117 -20.85 -28.05 -5.28
N ALA A 118 -22.11 -28.40 -5.53
CA ALA A 118 -22.81 -29.36 -4.68
C ALA A 118 -22.35 -30.78 -5.02
N SER A 119 -22.30 -31.68 -4.02
CA SER A 119 -21.93 -33.08 -4.24
C SER A 119 -22.90 -33.80 -5.19
N SER A 120 -24.16 -33.33 -5.25
CA SER A 120 -25.19 -33.85 -6.18
C SER A 120 -24.89 -33.53 -7.65
N ASP A 121 -24.06 -32.49 -7.92
CA ASP A 121 -23.73 -32.04 -9.27
C ASP A 121 -22.49 -32.76 -9.83
N LEU A 122 -21.84 -33.58 -9.00
CA LEU A 122 -20.65 -34.33 -9.38
C LEU A 122 -21.05 -35.69 -9.96
N ASP A 123 -20.60 -35.99 -11.16
CA ASP A 123 -20.70 -37.33 -11.73
C ASP A 123 -19.66 -38.24 -11.05
N GLN A 124 -20.13 -39.24 -10.31
CA GLN A 124 -19.26 -40.19 -9.60
C GLN A 124 -18.47 -41.11 -10.53
N SER A 125 -18.79 -41.11 -11.83
CA SER A 125 -18.01 -41.81 -12.85
C SER A 125 -16.92 -40.93 -13.47
N ASP A 126 -16.93 -39.63 -13.19
CA ASP A 126 -15.89 -38.67 -13.67
C ASP A 126 -14.69 -38.72 -12.72
N ALA A 127 -13.56 -39.23 -13.21
CA ALA A 127 -12.33 -39.28 -12.45
C ALA A 127 -11.61 -37.91 -12.34
N THR A 128 -12.08 -36.89 -13.07
CA THR A 128 -11.50 -35.52 -13.09
C THR A 128 -12.55 -34.43 -12.92
N PRO A 129 -13.36 -34.50 -11.84
CA PRO A 129 -14.46 -33.55 -11.67
C PRO A 129 -13.96 -32.11 -11.57
N THR A 130 -14.83 -31.19 -11.99
CA THR A 130 -14.59 -29.76 -11.86
C THR A 130 -15.26 -29.21 -10.61
N ILE A 131 -14.48 -28.58 -9.74
CA ILE A 131 -14.92 -27.97 -8.49
C ILE A 131 -14.88 -26.47 -8.64
N ALA A 132 -16.01 -25.81 -8.42
CA ALA A 132 -16.13 -24.35 -8.44
C ALA A 132 -16.37 -23.80 -7.03
N GLY A 133 -16.04 -22.54 -6.86
CA GLY A 133 -16.21 -21.85 -5.59
C GLY A 133 -15.90 -20.39 -5.66
N THR A 134 -15.83 -19.79 -4.48
CA THR A 134 -15.39 -18.40 -4.28
C THR A 134 -14.22 -18.33 -3.33
N ALA A 135 -13.34 -17.38 -3.56
CA ALA A 135 -12.18 -17.03 -2.73
C ALA A 135 -11.93 -15.53 -2.85
N GLU A 136 -10.93 -15.04 -2.19
CA GLU A 136 -10.47 -13.67 -2.41
C GLU A 136 -10.05 -13.46 -3.88
N ALA A 137 -10.41 -12.30 -4.44
CA ALA A 137 -10.05 -11.95 -5.81
C ALA A 137 -8.53 -12.05 -6.01
N ASP A 138 -8.12 -12.59 -7.16
CA ASP A 138 -6.72 -12.76 -7.56
C ASP A 138 -5.88 -13.67 -6.64
N SER A 139 -6.49 -14.30 -5.61
CA SER A 139 -5.81 -15.25 -4.74
C SER A 139 -5.57 -16.60 -5.41
N THR A 140 -4.50 -17.28 -5.00
CA THR A 140 -4.23 -18.67 -5.43
C THR A 140 -5.02 -19.65 -4.58
N VAL A 141 -5.88 -20.45 -5.23
CA VAL A 141 -6.69 -21.48 -4.59
C VAL A 141 -6.10 -22.86 -4.90
N THR A 142 -5.79 -23.64 -3.86
CA THR A 142 -5.34 -25.03 -3.98
C THR A 142 -6.40 -25.98 -3.42
N LEU A 143 -6.88 -26.89 -4.26
CA LEU A 143 -7.83 -27.92 -3.87
C LEU A 143 -7.07 -29.13 -3.32
N LEU A 144 -7.46 -29.59 -2.12
CA LEU A 144 -6.83 -30.70 -1.43
C LEU A 144 -7.79 -31.87 -1.27
N SER A 145 -7.29 -33.10 -1.46
CA SER A 145 -7.98 -34.33 -1.08
C SER A 145 -7.07 -35.16 -0.17
N GLY A 146 -7.54 -35.46 1.04
CA GLY A 146 -6.73 -36.19 2.02
C GLY A 146 -5.38 -35.50 2.36
N GLY A 147 -5.28 -34.18 2.22
CA GLY A 147 -4.06 -33.40 2.43
C GLY A 147 -3.12 -33.33 1.21
N VAL A 148 -3.49 -33.95 0.09
CA VAL A 148 -2.72 -33.92 -1.16
C VAL A 148 -3.36 -32.92 -2.12
N ALA A 149 -2.55 -32.07 -2.77
CA ALA A 149 -3.03 -31.15 -3.77
C ALA A 149 -3.47 -31.90 -5.04
N ILE A 150 -4.73 -31.68 -5.43
CA ILE A 150 -5.34 -32.31 -6.63
C ILE A 150 -5.70 -31.29 -7.71
N GLY A 151 -5.47 -30.01 -7.47
CA GLY A 151 -5.63 -28.95 -8.44
C GLY A 151 -5.32 -27.58 -7.84
N THR A 152 -4.94 -26.64 -8.68
CA THR A 152 -4.62 -25.26 -8.28
C THR A 152 -5.09 -24.30 -9.39
N THR A 153 -5.63 -23.15 -9.00
CA THR A 153 -6.02 -22.07 -9.91
C THR A 153 -5.89 -20.72 -9.22
N THR A 154 -6.07 -19.63 -9.97
CA THR A 154 -6.22 -18.28 -9.43
C THR A 154 -7.70 -17.89 -9.50
N ALA A 155 -8.26 -17.35 -8.43
CA ALA A 155 -9.58 -16.75 -8.44
C ALA A 155 -9.56 -15.53 -9.37
N ASN A 156 -10.65 -15.28 -10.08
CA ASN A 156 -10.78 -14.11 -10.94
C ASN A 156 -11.02 -12.84 -10.10
N GLY A 157 -11.07 -11.66 -10.78
CA GLY A 157 -11.32 -10.37 -10.11
C GLY A 157 -12.71 -10.27 -9.41
N ASP A 158 -13.62 -11.20 -9.65
CA ASP A 158 -14.91 -11.33 -8.93
C ASP A 158 -14.83 -12.36 -7.79
N GLY A 159 -13.64 -12.90 -7.51
CA GLY A 159 -13.41 -13.90 -6.49
C GLY A 159 -13.92 -15.31 -6.86
N GLN A 160 -14.24 -15.59 -8.11
CA GLN A 160 -14.72 -16.91 -8.55
C GLN A 160 -13.55 -17.78 -8.99
N PHE A 161 -13.59 -19.06 -8.66
CA PHE A 161 -12.64 -20.04 -9.14
C PHE A 161 -13.31 -21.31 -9.67
N SER A 162 -12.58 -22.01 -10.54
CA SER A 162 -12.95 -23.34 -11.06
C SER A 162 -11.68 -24.16 -11.23
N ILE A 163 -11.66 -25.36 -10.64
CA ILE A 163 -10.52 -26.28 -10.66
C ILE A 163 -10.99 -27.63 -11.19
N THR A 164 -10.44 -28.07 -12.33
CA THR A 164 -10.54 -29.46 -12.76
C THR A 164 -9.49 -30.27 -12.03
N THR A 165 -9.89 -31.30 -11.31
CA THR A 165 -8.97 -32.10 -10.49
C THR A 165 -8.01 -32.91 -11.38
N SER A 166 -6.84 -33.27 -10.82
CA SER A 166 -6.10 -34.42 -11.34
C SER A 166 -6.95 -35.70 -11.19
N THR A 167 -6.60 -36.73 -11.96
CA THR A 167 -7.31 -38.02 -11.90
C THR A 167 -7.39 -38.56 -10.48
N LEU A 168 -8.59 -38.74 -10.00
CA LEU A 168 -8.87 -39.32 -8.69
C LEU A 168 -8.95 -40.85 -8.82
N ALA A 169 -8.43 -41.56 -7.81
CA ALA A 169 -8.55 -43.00 -7.76
C ALA A 169 -9.95 -43.42 -7.27
N ASP A 170 -10.48 -44.51 -7.81
CA ASP A 170 -11.65 -45.14 -7.28
C ASP A 170 -11.47 -45.48 -5.81
N ASN A 171 -12.37 -45.01 -5.00
CA ASN A 171 -12.45 -45.35 -3.57
C ASN A 171 -13.55 -46.38 -3.40
N THR A 172 -13.18 -47.65 -3.48
CA THR A 172 -14.08 -48.79 -3.24
C THR A 172 -14.30 -49.06 -1.76
#